data_5dcc2f09cbb2f17b598b4dece8656c14
#
_entry.id   5dcc2f09cbb2f17b598b4dece8656c14
#
_cell.length_a   1.000
_cell.length_b   1.000
_cell.length_c   1.000
_cell.angle_alpha   90.00
_cell.angle_beta   90.00
_cell.angle_gamma   90.00
#
_symmetry.space_group_name_H-M   'P 1'
#
loop_
_entity.id
_entity.type
_entity.pdbx_description
1 polymer ?
#
loop_
_entity_poly.entity_id
_entity_poly.type
_entity_poly.pdbx_seq_one_letter_code
_entity_poly.pdbx_strand_id
1 'polypeptide(L)'
;MTRAAAPGETVELRVRRFDPTTDRRPYWARYEVAVRPKMSVLDALFAVLEQQDGTLGFRYSCRAAMCGSCAMVIDGREALACATRLARLGRRITVEPLRQLPIVKDLVTDLEPFWAKWAAVTPYFVGGRYREPAVIPPESGRREIIDAQLDCITCAACYSACPIVASNPRYLGPAALNRAYNLIADERDTAAAQRLAAVCGEDGAFSCRNAFNCVEVCPQGIDPQRSILRLRQRALVGA
;
A
#
# COMPACT_ATOMS: atom_id res chain seq x y z
N MET A 1 -17.86 17.68 12.43
CA MET A 1 -16.55 17.19 12.91
C MET A 1 -16.79 16.36 14.17
N THR A 2 -16.62 15.04 14.12
CA THR A 2 -16.75 14.17 15.30
C THR A 2 -15.54 14.40 16.22
N ARG A 3 -15.80 14.69 17.48
CA ARG A 3 -14.76 14.90 18.49
C ARG A 3 -13.90 13.61 18.62
N ALA A 4 -12.58 13.77 18.55
CA ALA A 4 -11.64 12.69 18.81
C ALA A 4 -11.79 12.17 20.26
N ALA A 5 -11.57 10.86 20.44
CA ALA A 5 -11.66 10.25 21.78
C ALA A 5 -10.41 10.57 22.61
N ALA A 6 -10.64 10.98 23.87
CA ALA A 6 -9.58 11.27 24.84
C ALA A 6 -9.16 9.99 25.61
N PRO A 7 -7.95 9.97 26.19
CA PRO A 7 -7.56 8.91 27.11
C PRO A 7 -8.57 8.74 28.26
N GLY A 8 -8.94 7.48 28.56
CA GLY A 8 -9.98 7.14 29.53
C GLY A 8 -11.40 7.05 28.95
N GLU A 9 -11.63 7.55 27.73
CA GLU A 9 -12.88 7.34 27.01
C GLU A 9 -12.86 5.99 26.26
N THR A 10 -14.04 5.54 25.82
CA THR A 10 -14.21 4.32 25.02
C THR A 10 -14.48 4.69 23.55
N VAL A 11 -13.91 3.93 22.62
CA VAL A 11 -14.23 3.96 21.20
C VAL A 11 -14.91 2.68 20.77
N GLU A 12 -15.84 2.77 19.83
CA GLU A 12 -16.43 1.62 19.15
C GLU A 12 -15.57 1.30 17.91
N LEU A 13 -14.94 0.12 17.89
CA LEU A 13 -14.36 -0.44 16.67
C LEU A 13 -15.40 -1.30 15.97
N ARG A 14 -15.69 -0.97 14.70
CA ARG A 14 -16.48 -1.81 13.81
C ARG A 14 -15.52 -2.48 12.83
N VAL A 15 -15.32 -3.77 13.04
CA VAL A 15 -14.38 -4.58 12.25
C VAL A 15 -15.12 -5.44 11.24
N ARG A 16 -14.71 -5.42 9.99
CA ARG A 16 -15.23 -6.32 8.96
C ARG A 16 -14.68 -7.72 9.21
N ARG A 17 -15.58 -8.66 9.52
CA ARG A 17 -15.25 -10.05 9.82
C ARG A 17 -15.69 -10.95 8.68
N PHE A 18 -14.89 -11.97 8.43
CA PHE A 18 -15.19 -13.06 7.50
C PHE A 18 -14.23 -14.23 7.71
N ASP A 19 -14.78 -15.40 8.01
CA ASP A 19 -14.05 -16.67 7.98
C ASP A 19 -14.64 -17.55 6.89
N PRO A 20 -13.94 -17.85 5.80
CA PRO A 20 -14.50 -18.60 4.68
C PRO A 20 -14.89 -20.04 5.04
N THR A 21 -14.43 -20.56 6.19
CA THR A 21 -14.79 -21.90 6.67
C THR A 21 -16.11 -21.96 7.39
N THR A 22 -16.58 -20.85 7.95
CA THR A 22 -17.79 -20.78 8.79
C THR A 22 -18.81 -19.77 8.28
N ASP A 23 -18.38 -18.70 7.61
CA ASP A 23 -19.25 -17.60 7.23
C ASP A 23 -19.71 -17.68 5.77
N ARG A 24 -21.00 -17.48 5.54
CA ARG A 24 -21.55 -17.38 4.18
C ARG A 24 -21.24 -16.04 3.50
N ARG A 25 -21.06 -14.97 4.29
CA ARG A 25 -20.79 -13.61 3.81
C ARG A 25 -20.11 -12.79 4.90
N PRO A 26 -19.30 -11.77 4.52
CA PRO A 26 -18.72 -10.85 5.47
C PRO A 26 -19.77 -10.09 6.29
N TYR A 27 -19.49 -9.85 7.58
CA TYR A 27 -20.34 -9.11 8.52
C TYR A 27 -19.55 -8.08 9.31
N TRP A 28 -20.24 -7.23 10.07
CA TRP A 28 -19.64 -6.24 10.96
C TRP A 28 -19.73 -6.70 12.41
N ALA A 29 -18.60 -6.91 13.05
CA ALA A 29 -18.51 -7.04 14.50
C ALA A 29 -18.24 -5.67 15.14
N ARG A 30 -18.70 -5.49 16.38
CA ARG A 30 -18.51 -4.27 17.17
C ARG A 30 -17.77 -4.60 18.45
N TYR A 31 -16.76 -3.81 18.76
CA TYR A 31 -15.95 -3.97 19.97
C TYR A 31 -15.79 -2.61 20.62
N GLU A 32 -15.84 -2.59 21.95
CA GLU A 32 -15.58 -1.39 22.74
C GLU A 32 -14.15 -1.44 23.29
N VAL A 33 -13.37 -0.41 23.02
CA VAL A 33 -11.96 -0.35 23.41
C VAL A 33 -11.70 0.91 24.24
N ALA A 34 -11.16 0.75 25.44
CA ALA A 34 -10.73 1.86 26.28
C ALA A 34 -9.47 2.52 25.69
N VAL A 35 -9.53 3.83 25.45
CA VAL A 35 -8.45 4.59 24.83
C VAL A 35 -7.34 4.86 25.84
N ARG A 36 -6.13 4.45 25.50
CA ARG A 36 -4.89 4.76 26.24
C ARG A 36 -4.10 5.86 25.52
N PRO A 37 -3.25 6.62 26.21
CA PRO A 37 -2.39 7.62 25.58
C PRO A 37 -1.56 7.02 24.44
N LYS A 38 -1.48 7.75 23.31
CA LYS A 38 -0.72 7.35 22.10
C LYS A 38 -1.16 6.04 21.44
N MET A 39 -2.31 5.49 21.78
CA MET A 39 -2.84 4.24 21.23
C MET A 39 -3.10 4.35 19.72
N SER A 40 -2.64 3.37 18.97
CA SER A 40 -2.90 3.20 17.53
C SER A 40 -4.11 2.29 17.28
N VAL A 41 -4.60 2.24 16.03
CA VAL A 41 -5.61 1.26 15.61
C VAL A 41 -5.09 -0.17 15.79
N LEU A 42 -3.81 -0.41 15.52
CA LEU A 42 -3.21 -1.72 15.74
C LEU A 42 -3.25 -2.14 17.23
N ASP A 43 -2.96 -1.21 18.16
CA ASP A 43 -3.06 -1.49 19.59
C ASP A 43 -4.50 -1.78 20.01
N ALA A 44 -5.49 -1.12 19.38
CA ALA A 44 -6.90 -1.40 19.61
C ALA A 44 -7.30 -2.80 19.13
N LEU A 45 -6.80 -3.23 17.96
CA LEU A 45 -7.02 -4.59 17.45
C LEU A 45 -6.40 -5.65 18.38
N PHE A 46 -5.23 -5.37 18.95
CA PHE A 46 -4.64 -6.24 19.97
C PHE A 46 -5.50 -6.30 21.23
N ALA A 47 -6.03 -5.18 21.72
CA ALA A 47 -6.91 -5.18 22.87
C ALA A 47 -8.19 -6.00 22.62
N VAL A 48 -8.74 -5.95 21.41
CA VAL A 48 -9.86 -6.83 21.00
C VAL A 48 -9.44 -8.30 21.02
N LEU A 49 -8.31 -8.63 20.36
CA LEU A 49 -7.80 -10.00 20.26
C LEU A 49 -7.56 -10.64 21.62
N GLU A 50 -6.98 -9.88 22.55
CA GLU A 50 -6.57 -10.38 23.87
C GLU A 50 -7.73 -10.44 24.88
N GLN A 51 -8.73 -9.54 24.78
CA GLN A 51 -9.71 -9.34 25.83
C GLN A 51 -11.15 -9.68 25.43
N GLN A 52 -11.46 -9.71 24.13
CA GLN A 52 -12.84 -9.84 23.66
C GLN A 52 -13.04 -10.96 22.65
N ASP A 53 -12.15 -11.09 21.63
CA ASP A 53 -12.33 -12.04 20.55
C ASP A 53 -10.98 -12.56 20.00
N GLY A 54 -10.52 -13.66 20.56
CA GLY A 54 -9.28 -14.34 20.18
C GLY A 54 -9.26 -14.93 18.77
N THR A 55 -10.38 -14.84 18.02
CA THR A 55 -10.47 -15.35 16.64
C THR A 55 -10.18 -14.31 15.58
N LEU A 56 -10.02 -13.02 15.97
CA LEU A 56 -9.79 -11.91 15.06
C LEU A 56 -8.47 -12.03 14.29
N GLY A 57 -8.57 -12.10 12.96
CA GLY A 57 -7.42 -12.23 12.06
C GLY A 57 -6.93 -10.89 11.51
N PHE A 58 -5.67 -10.54 11.73
CA PHE A 58 -4.99 -9.38 11.10
C PHE A 58 -3.48 -9.61 10.99
N ARG A 59 -2.83 -8.86 10.08
CA ARG A 59 -1.38 -8.92 9.91
C ARG A 59 -0.68 -7.76 10.61
N TYR A 60 0.48 -8.05 11.17
CA TYR A 60 1.40 -7.06 11.75
C TYR A 60 2.83 -7.60 11.77
N SER A 61 3.81 -6.72 11.95
CA SER A 61 5.21 -7.08 12.18
C SER A 61 5.94 -5.97 12.94
N CYS A 62 6.50 -4.95 12.29
CA CYS A 62 7.42 -3.98 12.87
C CYS A 62 6.80 -3.02 13.91
N ARG A 63 5.51 -2.74 13.87
CA ARG A 63 4.77 -1.74 14.68
C ARG A 63 5.31 -0.30 14.58
N ALA A 64 6.17 -0.02 13.62
CA ALA A 64 6.91 1.23 13.46
C ALA A 64 6.77 1.85 12.06
N ALA A 65 5.68 1.54 11.34
CA ALA A 65 5.36 2.03 10.00
C ALA A 65 6.39 1.69 8.90
N MET A 66 7.27 0.69 9.12
CA MET A 66 8.35 0.34 8.20
C MET A 66 8.04 -0.84 7.27
N CYS A 67 7.24 -1.82 7.71
CA CYS A 67 7.10 -3.09 6.98
C CYS A 67 5.84 -3.20 6.10
N GLY A 68 4.88 -2.29 6.23
CA GLY A 68 3.63 -2.32 5.47
C GLY A 68 2.62 -3.41 5.85
N SER A 69 2.98 -4.41 6.67
CA SER A 69 2.14 -5.59 6.95
C SER A 69 0.76 -5.28 7.55
N CYS A 70 0.64 -4.19 8.32
CA CYS A 70 -0.60 -3.79 8.96
C CYS A 70 -1.44 -2.80 8.11
N ALA A 71 -1.23 -2.78 6.79
CA ALA A 71 -2.06 -1.98 5.89
C ALA A 71 -3.48 -2.53 5.85
N MET A 72 -4.47 -1.67 6.02
CA MET A 72 -5.90 -1.98 5.99
C MET A 72 -6.69 -0.71 5.68
N VAL A 73 -7.99 -0.82 5.54
CA VAL A 73 -8.88 0.33 5.35
C VAL A 73 -9.40 0.78 6.72
N ILE A 74 -9.15 2.03 7.09
CA ILE A 74 -9.57 2.63 8.35
C ILE A 74 -10.43 3.86 8.02
N ASP A 75 -11.68 3.86 8.47
CA ASP A 75 -12.67 4.90 8.16
C ASP A 75 -12.76 5.20 6.65
N GLY A 76 -12.74 4.13 5.84
CA GLY A 76 -12.87 4.21 4.39
C GLY A 76 -11.60 4.57 3.63
N ARG A 77 -10.46 4.80 4.31
CA ARG A 77 -9.18 5.15 3.70
C ARG A 77 -8.10 4.11 4.03
N GLU A 78 -7.29 3.73 3.06
CA GLU A 78 -6.15 2.85 3.25
C GLU A 78 -5.08 3.52 4.11
N ALA A 79 -4.65 2.83 5.16
CA ALA A 79 -3.64 3.33 6.10
C ALA A 79 -2.92 2.17 6.81
N LEU A 80 -1.78 2.48 7.44
CA LEU A 80 -1.09 1.56 8.34
C LEU A 80 -1.71 1.63 9.74
N ALA A 81 -2.25 0.54 10.25
CA ALA A 81 -2.90 0.50 11.55
C ALA A 81 -1.96 0.91 12.70
N CYS A 82 -0.67 0.56 12.62
CA CYS A 82 0.33 0.94 13.63
C CYS A 82 0.67 2.45 13.65
N ALA A 83 0.48 3.15 12.51
CA ALA A 83 0.75 4.58 12.41
C ALA A 83 -0.51 5.44 12.66
N THR A 84 -1.70 4.86 12.55
CA THR A 84 -2.97 5.57 12.70
C THR A 84 -3.36 5.67 14.16
N ARG A 85 -3.30 6.88 14.73
CA ARG A 85 -3.60 7.13 16.14
C ARG A 85 -5.10 7.29 16.37
N LEU A 86 -5.65 6.63 17.41
CA LEU A 86 -7.07 6.76 17.78
C LEU A 86 -7.46 8.22 18.08
N ALA A 87 -6.55 8.98 18.69
CA ALA A 87 -6.76 10.40 19.00
C ALA A 87 -6.97 11.31 17.76
N ARG A 88 -6.75 10.79 16.55
CA ARG A 88 -7.01 11.52 15.28
C ARG A 88 -8.30 11.08 14.60
N LEU A 89 -8.97 10.07 15.16
CA LEU A 89 -10.19 9.47 14.64
C LEU A 89 -11.39 9.85 15.52
N GLY A 90 -12.59 9.55 15.03
CA GLY A 90 -13.82 9.72 15.81
C GLY A 90 -14.01 8.62 16.86
N ARG A 91 -15.14 8.67 17.57
CA ARG A 91 -15.50 7.63 18.57
C ARG A 91 -15.98 6.32 17.94
N ARG A 92 -16.34 6.33 16.68
CA ARG A 92 -16.69 5.14 15.89
C ARG A 92 -15.68 5.01 14.79
N ILE A 93 -14.98 3.90 14.76
CA ILE A 93 -13.88 3.64 13.83
C ILE A 93 -14.23 2.37 13.07
N THR A 94 -14.22 2.45 11.75
CA THR A 94 -14.41 1.27 10.89
C THR A 94 -13.08 0.73 10.43
N VAL A 95 -12.95 -0.60 10.45
CA VAL A 95 -11.74 -1.30 10.01
C VAL A 95 -12.13 -2.42 9.06
N GLU A 96 -11.58 -2.38 7.84
CA GLU A 96 -11.84 -3.32 6.76
C GLU A 96 -10.53 -3.85 6.17
N PRO A 97 -10.53 -5.04 5.53
CA PRO A 97 -9.36 -5.50 4.78
C PRO A 97 -9.06 -4.58 3.61
N LEU A 98 -7.84 -4.65 3.07
CA LEU A 98 -7.49 -4.00 1.81
C LEU A 98 -8.47 -4.44 0.71
N ARG A 99 -8.88 -3.49 -0.13
CA ARG A 99 -9.80 -3.70 -1.25
C ARG A 99 -9.08 -4.31 -2.44
N GLN A 100 -9.83 -4.86 -3.38
CA GLN A 100 -9.32 -5.41 -4.65
C GLN A 100 -8.38 -6.63 -4.47
N LEU A 101 -8.41 -7.24 -3.30
CA LEU A 101 -7.64 -8.43 -2.94
C LEU A 101 -8.57 -9.46 -2.33
N PRO A 102 -8.40 -10.76 -2.62
CA PRO A 102 -9.20 -11.82 -1.99
C PRO A 102 -9.02 -11.81 -0.46
N ILE A 103 -10.10 -12.05 0.28
CA ILE A 103 -10.03 -12.13 1.74
C ILE A 103 -9.66 -13.57 2.13
N VAL A 104 -8.60 -13.73 2.90
CA VAL A 104 -8.20 -15.00 3.52
C VAL A 104 -9.00 -15.23 4.79
N LYS A 105 -9.01 -14.23 5.68
CA LYS A 105 -9.81 -14.20 6.91
C LYS A 105 -9.82 -12.78 7.46
N ASP A 106 -11.00 -12.27 7.82
CA ASP A 106 -11.20 -10.96 8.46
C ASP A 106 -10.46 -9.81 7.74
N LEU A 107 -9.39 -9.29 8.35
CA LEU A 107 -8.55 -8.22 7.81
C LEU A 107 -7.34 -8.73 7.01
N VAL A 108 -7.20 -10.05 6.89
CA VAL A 108 -6.11 -10.70 6.16
C VAL A 108 -6.53 -10.92 4.71
N THR A 109 -5.80 -10.33 3.77
CA THR A 109 -6.02 -10.50 2.33
C THR A 109 -4.93 -11.35 1.69
N ASP A 110 -5.25 -12.03 0.60
CA ASP A 110 -4.27 -12.66 -0.27
C ASP A 110 -3.58 -11.59 -1.13
N LEU A 111 -2.27 -11.49 -1.00
CA LEU A 111 -1.45 -10.53 -1.74
C LEU A 111 -0.91 -11.09 -3.06
N GLU A 112 -1.22 -12.34 -3.42
CA GLU A 112 -0.72 -12.95 -4.67
C GLU A 112 -1.06 -12.12 -5.93
N PRO A 113 -2.28 -11.58 -6.11
CA PRO A 113 -2.57 -10.72 -7.27
C PRO A 113 -1.73 -9.45 -7.32
N PHE A 114 -1.34 -8.89 -6.19
CA PHE A 114 -0.42 -7.76 -6.10
C PHE A 114 1.02 -8.15 -6.46
N TRP A 115 1.50 -9.28 -5.92
CA TRP A 115 2.86 -9.76 -6.16
C TRP A 115 3.08 -10.23 -7.58
N ALA A 116 2.08 -10.86 -8.22
CA ALA A 116 2.13 -11.23 -9.63
C ALA A 116 2.38 -10.01 -10.53
N LYS A 117 1.69 -8.88 -10.28
CA LYS A 117 1.88 -7.64 -11.02
C LYS A 117 3.20 -6.95 -10.70
N TRP A 118 3.64 -7.03 -9.46
CA TRP A 118 4.96 -6.57 -9.06
C TRP A 118 6.06 -7.34 -9.79
N ALA A 119 5.98 -8.67 -9.85
CA ALA A 119 6.94 -9.52 -10.54
C ALA A 119 6.98 -9.27 -12.06
N ALA A 120 5.83 -8.95 -12.67
CA ALA A 120 5.72 -8.71 -14.12
C ALA A 120 6.58 -7.53 -14.63
N VAL A 121 7.00 -6.62 -13.75
CA VAL A 121 7.84 -5.47 -14.13
C VAL A 121 9.34 -5.71 -13.91
N THR A 122 9.78 -6.94 -13.64
CA THR A 122 11.18 -7.27 -13.33
C THR A 122 11.70 -6.36 -12.19
N PRO A 123 11.21 -6.50 -10.95
CA PRO A 123 11.32 -5.49 -9.90
C PRO A 123 12.70 -5.43 -9.22
N TYR A 124 13.70 -6.05 -9.77
CA TYR A 124 15.08 -6.09 -9.29
C TYR A 124 16.03 -5.39 -10.27
N PHE A 125 17.12 -4.88 -9.74
CA PHE A 125 18.16 -4.19 -10.51
C PHE A 125 18.88 -5.16 -11.46
N VAL A 126 19.05 -4.75 -12.71
CA VAL A 126 19.83 -5.46 -13.73
C VAL A 126 21.02 -4.62 -14.10
N GLY A 127 22.15 -4.85 -13.44
CA GLY A 127 23.37 -4.09 -13.65
C GLY A 127 24.26 -4.61 -14.78
N GLY A 128 25.13 -3.74 -15.29
CA GLY A 128 26.23 -4.13 -16.14
C GLY A 128 27.39 -4.77 -15.34
N ARG A 129 28.44 -5.18 -16.05
CA ARG A 129 29.69 -5.62 -15.42
C ARG A 129 30.53 -4.37 -15.07
N TYR A 130 30.52 -3.98 -13.80
CA TYR A 130 31.31 -2.86 -13.31
C TYR A 130 32.58 -3.39 -12.64
N ARG A 131 33.72 -2.77 -12.90
CA ARG A 131 34.98 -3.05 -12.18
C ARG A 131 35.00 -2.39 -10.81
N GLU A 132 34.38 -1.21 -10.72
CA GLU A 132 34.22 -0.41 -9.51
C GLU A 132 32.73 -0.22 -9.20
N PRO A 133 32.35 -0.01 -7.94
CA PRO A 133 30.96 0.30 -7.59
C PRO A 133 30.45 1.54 -8.35
N ALA A 134 29.38 1.39 -9.09
CA ALA A 134 28.73 2.50 -9.78
C ALA A 134 27.89 3.32 -8.78
N VAL A 135 28.43 4.42 -8.30
CA VAL A 135 27.78 5.29 -7.31
C VAL A 135 27.09 6.46 -8.01
N ILE A 136 25.82 6.70 -7.64
CA ILE A 136 25.12 7.95 -7.97
C ILE A 136 25.27 8.86 -6.74
N PRO A 137 25.98 10.01 -6.84
CA PRO A 137 26.19 10.89 -5.71
C PRO A 137 24.86 11.35 -5.08
N PRO A 138 24.75 11.43 -3.75
CA PRO A 138 23.51 11.82 -3.07
C PRO A 138 22.96 13.18 -3.50
N GLU A 139 23.85 14.12 -3.84
CA GLU A 139 23.50 15.50 -4.21
C GLU A 139 23.14 15.65 -5.69
N SER A 140 23.24 14.57 -6.48
CA SER A 140 22.96 14.65 -7.92
C SER A 140 21.46 14.67 -8.20
N GLY A 141 21.03 15.45 -9.18
CA GLY A 141 19.64 15.43 -9.64
C GLY A 141 19.19 14.05 -10.16
N ARG A 142 20.13 13.18 -10.55
CA ARG A 142 19.86 11.78 -10.91
C ARG A 142 19.44 10.96 -9.69
N ARG A 143 20.07 11.21 -8.54
CA ARG A 143 19.72 10.57 -7.27
C ARG A 143 18.33 11.02 -6.81
N GLU A 144 18.02 12.30 -6.86
CA GLU A 144 16.73 12.87 -6.49
C GLU A 144 15.57 12.24 -7.29
N ILE A 145 15.79 11.91 -8.57
CA ILE A 145 14.75 11.29 -9.42
C ILE A 145 14.33 9.92 -8.91
N ILE A 146 15.24 9.14 -8.33
CA ILE A 146 14.98 7.76 -7.91
C ILE A 146 14.73 7.60 -6.41
N ASP A 147 15.19 8.52 -5.57
CA ASP A 147 15.17 8.39 -4.10
C ASP A 147 13.76 8.18 -3.54
N ALA A 148 12.83 9.04 -3.89
CA ALA A 148 11.47 8.95 -3.37
C ALA A 148 10.82 7.58 -3.63
N GLN A 149 11.14 6.94 -4.76
CA GLN A 149 10.57 5.64 -5.12
C GLN A 149 11.21 4.48 -4.36
N LEU A 150 12.45 4.65 -3.85
CA LEU A 150 13.15 3.62 -3.08
C LEU A 150 12.48 3.34 -1.74
N ASP A 151 11.77 4.32 -1.17
CA ASP A 151 11.09 4.20 0.12
C ASP A 151 9.81 3.34 0.07
N CYS A 152 9.49 2.76 -1.09
CA CYS A 152 8.31 1.91 -1.23
C CYS A 152 8.40 0.64 -0.37
N ILE A 153 7.54 0.54 0.64
CA ILE A 153 7.43 -0.60 1.56
C ILE A 153 6.48 -1.71 1.09
N THR A 154 6.02 -1.66 -0.17
CA THR A 154 5.14 -2.66 -0.79
C THR A 154 3.88 -3.02 0.02
N CYS A 155 3.30 -2.06 0.73
CA CYS A 155 2.15 -2.26 1.62
C CYS A 155 0.81 -2.50 0.90
N ALA A 156 0.77 -2.37 -0.42
CA ALA A 156 -0.41 -2.51 -1.27
C ALA A 156 -1.54 -1.47 -1.04
N ALA A 157 -1.36 -0.44 -0.18
CA ALA A 157 -2.38 0.59 0.03
C ALA A 157 -2.78 1.32 -1.27
N CYS A 158 -1.80 1.73 -2.07
CA CYS A 158 -2.04 2.39 -3.36
C CYS A 158 -2.72 1.48 -4.40
N TYR A 159 -2.52 0.16 -4.32
CA TYR A 159 -3.20 -0.84 -5.13
C TYR A 159 -4.67 -0.96 -4.72
N SER A 160 -4.92 -1.10 -3.43
CA SER A 160 -6.26 -1.18 -2.84
C SER A 160 -7.11 0.05 -3.14
N ALA A 161 -6.53 1.25 -3.04
CA ALA A 161 -7.22 2.52 -3.26
C ALA A 161 -7.48 2.85 -4.75
N CYS A 162 -6.87 2.11 -5.69
CA CYS A 162 -6.91 2.46 -7.10
C CYS A 162 -8.23 2.07 -7.77
N PRO A 163 -9.02 3.01 -8.32
CA PRO A 163 -10.27 2.68 -9.00
C PRO A 163 -10.04 1.92 -10.32
N ILE A 164 -8.84 2.05 -10.93
CA ILE A 164 -8.52 1.32 -12.15
C ILE A 164 -8.22 -0.15 -11.84
N VAL A 165 -7.56 -0.45 -10.73
CA VAL A 165 -7.40 -1.84 -10.25
C VAL A 165 -8.77 -2.47 -10.00
N ALA A 166 -9.73 -1.70 -9.46
CA ALA A 166 -11.09 -2.17 -9.23
C ALA A 166 -11.86 -2.50 -10.51
N SER A 167 -11.64 -1.73 -11.58
CA SER A 167 -12.37 -1.87 -12.86
C SER A 167 -11.65 -2.74 -13.89
N ASN A 168 -10.32 -2.85 -13.79
CA ASN A 168 -9.49 -3.68 -14.68
C ASN A 168 -8.53 -4.56 -13.87
N PRO A 169 -8.86 -5.82 -13.62
CA PRO A 169 -8.01 -6.75 -12.88
C PRO A 169 -6.64 -7.00 -13.54
N ARG A 170 -6.46 -6.74 -14.84
CA ARG A 170 -5.18 -6.88 -15.53
C ARG A 170 -4.25 -5.70 -15.33
N TYR A 171 -4.78 -4.51 -14.97
CA TYR A 171 -3.96 -3.32 -14.76
C TYR A 171 -2.83 -3.57 -13.77
N LEU A 172 -1.59 -3.24 -14.15
CA LEU A 172 -0.40 -3.47 -13.35
C LEU A 172 -0.44 -2.78 -11.96
N GLY A 173 -1.12 -1.66 -11.88
CA GLY A 173 -1.30 -0.94 -10.62
C GLY A 173 -0.16 0.03 -10.27
N PRO A 174 -0.43 0.95 -9.33
CA PRO A 174 0.49 2.06 -9.05
C PRO A 174 1.85 1.61 -8.50
N ALA A 175 1.89 0.60 -7.64
CA ALA A 175 3.13 0.14 -7.01
C ALA A 175 4.10 -0.45 -8.03
N ALA A 176 3.63 -1.38 -8.88
CA ALA A 176 4.45 -2.01 -9.91
C ALA A 176 4.98 -0.98 -10.91
N LEU A 177 4.12 -0.05 -11.37
CA LEU A 177 4.52 1.01 -12.28
C LEU A 177 5.52 1.98 -11.64
N ASN A 178 5.35 2.31 -10.36
CA ASN A 178 6.33 3.12 -9.61
C ASN A 178 7.68 2.41 -9.52
N ARG A 179 7.70 1.10 -9.25
CA ARG A 179 8.94 0.31 -9.21
C ARG A 179 9.60 0.23 -10.59
N ALA A 180 8.83 0.03 -11.64
CA ALA A 180 9.35 0.04 -13.01
C ALA A 180 10.02 1.38 -13.34
N TYR A 181 9.36 2.50 -13.02
CA TYR A 181 9.92 3.83 -13.23
C TYR A 181 11.22 4.04 -12.46
N ASN A 182 11.27 3.65 -11.20
CA ASN A 182 12.47 3.74 -10.36
C ASN A 182 13.68 3.09 -11.04
N LEU A 183 13.51 1.86 -11.56
CA LEU A 183 14.58 1.11 -12.21
C LEU A 183 14.90 1.65 -13.63
N ILE A 184 13.90 2.11 -14.38
CA ILE A 184 14.10 2.74 -15.69
C ILE A 184 14.84 4.08 -15.55
N ALA A 185 14.64 4.79 -14.45
CA ALA A 185 15.30 6.07 -14.17
C ALA A 185 16.70 5.91 -13.60
N ASP A 186 17.05 4.74 -13.09
CA ASP A 186 18.41 4.45 -12.61
C ASP A 186 19.34 4.18 -13.79
N GLU A 187 20.28 5.09 -14.04
CA GLU A 187 21.24 5.02 -15.17
C GLU A 187 22.16 3.79 -15.13
N ARG A 188 22.23 3.12 -14.00
CA ARG A 188 23.03 1.91 -13.82
C ARG A 188 22.29 0.64 -14.25
N ASP A 189 20.97 0.73 -14.38
CA ASP A 189 20.12 -0.39 -14.81
C ASP A 189 20.14 -0.55 -16.33
N THR A 190 20.42 -1.75 -16.80
CA THR A 190 20.56 -2.05 -18.24
C THR A 190 19.30 -2.58 -18.90
N ALA A 191 18.22 -2.85 -18.13
CA ALA A 191 16.97 -3.41 -18.63
C ALA A 191 15.87 -2.35 -18.88
N ALA A 192 16.22 -1.06 -18.96
CA ALA A 192 15.26 0.03 -19.09
C ALA A 192 14.30 -0.12 -20.28
N ALA A 193 14.80 -0.46 -21.47
CA ALA A 193 13.99 -0.64 -22.67
C ALA A 193 13.02 -1.83 -22.54
N GLN A 194 13.48 -2.96 -22.00
CA GLN A 194 12.64 -4.13 -21.75
C GLN A 194 11.50 -3.83 -20.77
N ARG A 195 11.82 -3.13 -19.68
CA ARG A 195 10.79 -2.73 -18.70
C ARG A 195 9.80 -1.73 -19.30
N LEU A 196 10.29 -0.75 -20.07
CA LEU A 196 9.41 0.22 -20.70
C LEU A 196 8.40 -0.47 -21.60
N ALA A 197 8.85 -1.43 -22.42
CA ALA A 197 7.97 -2.24 -23.26
C ALA A 197 6.91 -2.99 -22.44
N ALA A 198 7.30 -3.59 -21.31
CA ALA A 198 6.39 -4.34 -20.43
C ALA A 198 5.32 -3.44 -19.76
N VAL A 199 5.65 -2.18 -19.43
CA VAL A 199 4.75 -1.31 -18.65
C VAL A 199 3.97 -0.31 -19.50
N CYS A 200 4.23 -0.20 -20.80
CA CYS A 200 3.54 0.73 -21.70
C CYS A 200 2.45 0.07 -22.56
N GLY A 201 2.15 -1.21 -22.30
CA GLY A 201 1.02 -1.90 -22.92
C GLY A 201 -0.35 -1.42 -22.41
N GLU A 202 -1.40 -2.06 -22.93
CA GLU A 202 -2.81 -1.73 -22.67
C GLU A 202 -3.17 -1.78 -21.16
N ASP A 203 -2.60 -2.73 -20.40
CA ASP A 203 -2.80 -2.89 -18.97
C ASP A 203 -1.72 -2.18 -18.12
N GLY A 204 -0.88 -1.38 -18.76
CA GLY A 204 0.24 -0.66 -18.16
C GLY A 204 -0.05 0.81 -17.85
N ALA A 205 0.97 1.65 -18.01
CA ALA A 205 0.94 3.06 -17.65
C ALA A 205 -0.22 3.85 -18.29
N PHE A 206 -0.60 3.51 -19.53
CA PHE A 206 -1.68 4.20 -20.26
C PHE A 206 -3.09 3.92 -19.72
N SER A 207 -3.29 2.86 -18.94
CA SER A 207 -4.57 2.58 -18.27
C SER A 207 -4.87 3.53 -17.11
N CYS A 208 -3.88 4.17 -16.52
CA CYS A 208 -4.08 5.11 -15.40
C CYS A 208 -4.99 6.29 -15.82
N ARG A 209 -5.94 6.68 -14.98
CA ARG A 209 -6.88 7.80 -15.20
C ARG A 209 -6.61 9.01 -14.30
N ASN A 210 -5.44 9.08 -13.67
CA ASN A 210 -5.02 10.19 -12.81
C ASN A 210 -6.00 10.47 -11.65
N ALA A 211 -6.49 9.42 -10.98
CA ALA A 211 -7.42 9.54 -9.86
C ALA A 211 -6.74 10.01 -8.55
N PHE A 212 -5.41 9.99 -8.49
CA PHE A 212 -4.55 10.41 -7.37
C PHE A 212 -4.71 9.64 -6.04
N ASN A 213 -5.67 8.74 -5.90
CA ASN A 213 -5.86 7.96 -4.67
C ASN A 213 -4.56 7.30 -4.19
N CYS A 214 -3.72 6.81 -5.12
CA CYS A 214 -2.44 6.17 -4.79
C CYS A 214 -1.43 7.14 -4.13
N VAL A 215 -1.51 8.44 -4.42
CA VAL A 215 -0.69 9.47 -3.79
C VAL A 215 -1.20 9.77 -2.39
N GLU A 216 -2.52 9.94 -2.27
CA GLU A 216 -3.16 10.32 -1.00
C GLU A 216 -2.99 9.27 0.10
N VAL A 217 -3.00 7.96 -0.26
CA VAL A 217 -2.93 6.87 0.72
C VAL A 217 -1.51 6.37 0.98
N CYS A 218 -0.50 6.88 0.28
CA CYS A 218 0.86 6.39 0.44
C CYS A 218 1.44 6.76 1.82
N PRO A 219 1.76 5.78 2.68
CA PRO A 219 2.28 6.08 4.01
C PRO A 219 3.71 6.61 3.99
N GLN A 220 4.43 6.47 2.86
CA GLN A 220 5.78 6.96 2.65
C GLN A 220 5.81 8.28 1.87
N GLY A 221 4.64 8.85 1.51
CA GLY A 221 4.58 10.10 0.77
C GLY A 221 5.07 10.01 -0.69
N ILE A 222 5.17 8.79 -1.24
CA ILE A 222 5.54 8.59 -2.64
C ILE A 222 4.42 9.10 -3.55
N ASP A 223 4.80 9.63 -4.71
CA ASP A 223 3.88 9.99 -5.80
C ASP A 223 3.95 8.96 -6.94
N PRO A 224 3.19 7.86 -6.89
CA PRO A 224 3.16 6.88 -7.98
C PRO A 224 2.55 7.44 -9.25
N GLN A 225 1.67 8.45 -9.16
CA GLN A 225 1.05 9.07 -10.33
C GLN A 225 2.11 9.81 -11.16
N ARG A 226 3.02 10.55 -10.52
CA ARG A 226 4.16 11.20 -11.18
C ARG A 226 5.04 10.18 -11.90
N SER A 227 5.33 9.05 -11.26
CA SER A 227 6.09 7.94 -11.87
C SER A 227 5.40 7.40 -13.13
N ILE A 228 4.09 7.18 -13.07
CA ILE A 228 3.29 6.71 -14.22
C ILE A 228 3.29 7.73 -15.35
N LEU A 229 3.17 9.01 -15.04
CA LEU A 229 3.25 10.08 -16.05
C LEU A 229 4.61 10.08 -16.76
N ARG A 230 5.70 9.91 -16.01
CA ARG A 230 7.05 9.84 -16.56
C ARG A 230 7.25 8.59 -17.45
N LEU A 231 6.66 7.45 -17.09
CA LEU A 231 6.66 6.27 -17.98
C LEU A 231 5.99 6.57 -19.32
N ARG A 232 4.82 7.21 -19.30
CA ARG A 232 4.12 7.61 -20.54
C ARG A 232 4.95 8.55 -21.40
N GLN A 233 5.56 9.56 -20.78
CA GLN A 233 6.42 10.51 -21.49
C GLN A 233 7.59 9.79 -22.17
N ARG A 234 8.28 8.89 -21.48
CA ARG A 234 9.37 8.10 -22.05
C ARG A 234 8.91 7.21 -23.21
N ALA A 235 7.74 6.58 -23.08
CA ALA A 235 7.19 5.75 -24.14
C ALA A 235 6.86 6.53 -25.43
N LEU A 236 6.43 7.78 -25.30
CA LEU A 236 6.08 8.63 -26.45
C LEU A 236 7.30 9.24 -27.16
N VAL A 237 8.40 9.47 -26.43
CA VAL A 237 9.61 10.10 -26.98
C VAL A 237 10.55 9.04 -27.59
N GLY A 238 10.31 7.76 -27.35
CA GLY A 238 11.20 6.66 -27.75
C GLY A 238 12.51 6.76 -26.95
N ALA A 239 12.56 6.08 -25.82
CA ALA A 239 13.73 6.13 -24.90
C ALA A 239 15.02 5.75 -25.56
#